data_2ed900a03eaf85ecc4bda40ba035fb8b
#
_entry.id   2ed900a03eaf85ecc4bda40ba035fb8b
#
_cell.length_a   1.000
_cell.length_b   1.000
_cell.length_c   1.000
_cell.angle_alpha   90.00
_cell.angle_beta   90.00
_cell.angle_gamma   90.00
#
_symmetry.space_group_name_H-M   'P 1'
#
loop_
_entity.id
_entity.type
_entity.pdbx_description
1 polymer ?
#
loop_
_entity_poly.entity_id
_entity_poly.type
_entity_poly.pdbx_seq_one_letter_code
_entity_poly.pdbx_strand_id
1 'polypeptide(L)'
;QEGVDIIIALDVSSSMLAEDIKPNRLERAKRKISDLLEMLQGDRVGLVAFAGTSFVQCPLTLDYTAARIFLSAIDTDLIPVQGTALGDALRTSIKAFRSEEKKSKAIILITDGEDQTGQALEAAKEAEKAGVKVYTIGIGRDIGAPLPNPNQAGGFLKNKDGEVILTKLDETTLQQISLQTGGSYVRSVTGDIDLKTIYLDQINQNLEKKEFKSERRKIWQERFQWFIFPALLFLLYESRLSAKKPELDS
;
A
#
# COMPACT_ATOMS: atom_id res chain seq x y z
N GLN A 1 -7.05 10.44 -14.10
CA GLN A 1 -6.77 10.04 -12.69
C GLN A 1 -5.43 9.31 -12.67
N GLU A 2 -4.47 9.81 -11.91
CA GLU A 2 -3.22 9.08 -11.68
C GLU A 2 -3.51 8.00 -10.61
N GLY A 3 -3.50 6.71 -10.98
CA GLY A 3 -3.70 5.58 -10.06
C GLY A 3 -2.61 5.51 -9.00
N VAL A 4 -2.88 4.77 -7.92
CA VAL A 4 -1.94 4.49 -6.82
C VAL A 4 -1.10 3.26 -7.15
N ASP A 5 0.11 3.22 -6.60
CA ASP A 5 0.89 2.00 -6.52
C ASP A 5 0.67 1.34 -5.16
N ILE A 6 0.15 0.14 -5.16
CA ILE A 6 -0.18 -0.62 -3.95
C ILE A 6 0.67 -1.88 -3.89
N ILE A 7 1.47 -2.04 -2.84
CA ILE A 7 2.11 -3.32 -2.52
C ILE A 7 1.35 -3.97 -1.37
N ILE A 8 0.90 -5.20 -1.57
CA ILE A 8 0.30 -6.01 -0.52
C ILE A 8 1.38 -6.94 0.02
N ALA A 9 1.78 -6.73 1.27
CA ALA A 9 2.70 -7.59 2.00
C ALA A 9 1.89 -8.59 2.84
N LEU A 10 1.94 -9.86 2.46
CA LEU A 10 1.18 -10.94 3.07
C LEU A 10 2.09 -11.86 3.89
N ASP A 11 1.77 -11.99 5.15
CA ASP A 11 2.41 -12.93 6.05
C ASP A 11 2.02 -14.38 5.68
N VAL A 12 3.04 -15.23 5.53
CA VAL A 12 2.90 -16.65 5.24
C VAL A 12 3.60 -17.52 6.30
N SER A 13 3.91 -16.94 7.46
CA SER A 13 4.45 -17.68 8.60
C SER A 13 3.48 -18.75 9.11
N SER A 14 3.99 -19.71 9.87
CA SER A 14 3.19 -20.81 10.40
C SER A 14 2.03 -20.34 11.29
N SER A 15 2.13 -19.15 11.91
CA SER A 15 1.05 -18.56 12.72
C SER A 15 -0.21 -18.27 11.91
N MET A 16 -0.04 -18.06 10.59
CA MET A 16 -1.15 -17.81 9.66
C MET A 16 -1.99 -19.08 9.37
N LEU A 17 -1.54 -20.26 9.80
CA LEU A 17 -2.35 -21.50 9.78
C LEU A 17 -3.36 -21.58 10.92
N ALA A 18 -3.30 -20.70 11.91
CA ALA A 18 -4.24 -20.70 13.02
C ALA A 18 -5.70 -20.58 12.53
N GLU A 19 -6.60 -21.37 13.14
CA GLU A 19 -8.00 -21.51 12.72
C GLU A 19 -8.97 -20.70 13.60
N ASP A 20 -8.49 -19.74 14.33
CA ASP A 20 -9.32 -18.79 15.09
C ASP A 20 -10.18 -17.92 14.18
N ILE A 21 -9.76 -17.78 12.90
CA ILE A 21 -10.52 -17.20 11.81
C ILE A 21 -10.65 -18.26 10.71
N LYS A 22 -11.86 -18.60 10.32
CA LYS A 22 -12.11 -19.71 9.37
C LYS A 22 -11.90 -19.28 7.89
N PRO A 23 -11.32 -20.18 7.05
CA PRO A 23 -10.83 -21.52 7.38
C PRO A 23 -9.54 -21.52 8.20
N ASN A 24 -8.59 -20.61 7.89
CA ASN A 24 -7.44 -20.19 8.67
C ASN A 24 -7.13 -18.72 8.33
N ARG A 25 -6.17 -18.10 9.02
CA ARG A 25 -5.81 -16.68 8.82
C ARG A 25 -5.32 -16.40 7.40
N LEU A 26 -4.45 -17.26 6.83
CA LEU A 26 -3.89 -17.10 5.49
C LEU A 26 -4.97 -17.15 4.42
N GLU A 27 -5.80 -18.18 4.41
CA GLU A 27 -6.88 -18.32 3.43
C GLU A 27 -7.91 -17.18 3.54
N ARG A 28 -8.14 -16.70 4.75
CA ARG A 28 -8.98 -15.51 4.95
C ARG A 28 -8.35 -14.26 4.35
N ALA A 29 -7.05 -14.05 4.57
CA ALA A 29 -6.31 -12.94 3.97
C ALA A 29 -6.34 -13.00 2.44
N LYS A 30 -6.08 -14.16 1.84
CA LYS A 30 -6.11 -14.37 0.38
C LYS A 30 -7.47 -14.02 -0.21
N ARG A 31 -8.57 -14.43 0.40
CA ARG A 31 -9.93 -14.07 -0.04
C ARG A 31 -10.14 -12.56 -0.02
N LYS A 32 -9.78 -11.89 1.08
CA LYS A 32 -9.90 -10.43 1.19
C LYS A 32 -9.05 -9.68 0.16
N ILE A 33 -7.84 -10.16 -0.12
CA ILE A 33 -7.00 -9.61 -1.19
C ILE A 33 -7.68 -9.80 -2.56
N SER A 34 -8.26 -10.98 -2.81
CA SER A 34 -9.00 -11.22 -4.06
C SER A 34 -10.18 -10.24 -4.24
N ASP A 35 -10.94 -9.99 -3.16
CA ASP A 35 -12.04 -9.03 -3.17
C ASP A 35 -11.53 -7.60 -3.43
N LEU A 36 -10.38 -7.22 -2.84
CA LEU A 36 -9.74 -5.94 -3.14
C LEU A 36 -9.37 -5.81 -4.62
N LEU A 37 -8.75 -6.85 -5.22
CA LEU A 37 -8.37 -6.85 -6.63
C LEU A 37 -9.57 -6.65 -7.58
N GLU A 38 -10.78 -7.01 -7.16
CA GLU A 38 -12.01 -6.74 -7.93
C GLU A 38 -12.47 -5.28 -7.88
N MET A 39 -12.08 -4.57 -6.83
CA MET A 39 -12.47 -3.16 -6.62
C MET A 39 -11.49 -2.17 -7.24
N LEU A 40 -10.26 -2.59 -7.54
CA LEU A 40 -9.22 -1.72 -8.09
C LEU A 40 -9.58 -1.22 -9.50
N GLN A 41 -9.36 0.07 -9.77
CA GLN A 41 -9.61 0.70 -11.07
C GLN A 41 -8.45 1.64 -11.44
N GLY A 42 -7.51 1.13 -12.25
CA GLY A 42 -6.38 1.93 -12.73
C GLY A 42 -5.19 2.01 -11.77
N ASP A 43 -5.25 1.37 -10.60
CA ASP A 43 -4.15 1.26 -9.65
C ASP A 43 -3.24 0.09 -9.99
N ARG A 44 -1.92 0.21 -9.81
CA ARG A 44 -1.03 -0.94 -9.93
C ARG A 44 -0.95 -1.66 -8.59
N VAL A 45 -0.98 -2.98 -8.66
CA VAL A 45 -0.84 -3.85 -7.48
C VAL A 45 0.38 -4.75 -7.62
N GLY A 46 1.11 -4.94 -6.53
CA GLY A 46 2.16 -5.96 -6.40
C GLY A 46 1.97 -6.76 -5.13
N LEU A 47 2.56 -7.95 -5.09
CA LEU A 47 2.48 -8.86 -3.93
C LEU A 47 3.88 -9.14 -3.40
N VAL A 48 4.05 -9.02 -2.10
CA VAL A 48 5.23 -9.46 -1.33
C VAL A 48 4.77 -10.53 -0.36
N ALA A 49 5.40 -11.71 -0.39
CA ALA A 49 5.20 -12.74 0.61
C ALA A 49 6.34 -12.65 1.63
N PHE A 50 6.05 -12.86 2.91
CA PHE A 50 7.06 -12.86 3.95
C PHE A 50 6.76 -13.83 5.10
N ALA A 51 7.83 -14.33 5.69
CA ALA A 51 7.88 -15.10 6.94
C ALA A 51 9.19 -14.72 7.67
N GLY A 52 10.11 -15.64 7.89
CA GLY A 52 11.47 -15.30 8.39
C GLY A 52 12.32 -14.50 7.39
N THR A 53 11.93 -14.42 6.14
CA THR A 53 12.49 -13.57 5.06
C THR A 53 11.36 -13.11 4.16
N SER A 54 11.65 -12.22 3.20
CA SER A 54 10.63 -11.68 2.29
C SER A 54 11.10 -11.64 0.84
N PHE A 55 10.17 -11.74 -0.11
CA PHE A 55 10.43 -11.56 -1.54
C PHE A 55 9.22 -11.06 -2.31
N VAL A 56 9.46 -10.50 -3.48
CA VAL A 56 8.41 -10.03 -4.38
C VAL A 56 7.82 -11.22 -5.13
N GLN A 57 6.60 -11.61 -4.79
CA GLN A 57 5.85 -12.68 -5.45
C GLN A 57 5.22 -12.23 -6.77
N CYS A 58 4.74 -10.99 -6.82
CA CYS A 58 4.21 -10.37 -8.02
C CYS A 58 4.69 -8.92 -8.09
N PRO A 59 5.42 -8.51 -9.14
CA PRO A 59 5.80 -7.10 -9.32
C PRO A 59 4.56 -6.24 -9.61
N LEU A 60 4.70 -4.92 -9.45
CA LEU A 60 3.63 -3.96 -9.73
C LEU A 60 3.06 -4.13 -11.15
N THR A 61 1.77 -4.40 -11.24
CA THR A 61 1.05 -4.64 -12.49
C THR A 61 -0.36 -4.05 -12.47
N LEU A 62 -0.92 -3.77 -13.66
CA LEU A 62 -2.34 -3.49 -13.86
C LEU A 62 -3.13 -4.77 -14.21
N ASP A 63 -2.45 -5.87 -14.43
CA ASP A 63 -3.07 -7.17 -14.71
C ASP A 63 -3.49 -7.86 -13.39
N TYR A 64 -4.71 -7.56 -12.97
CA TYR A 64 -5.27 -8.14 -11.74
C TYR A 64 -5.53 -9.65 -11.86
N THR A 65 -5.67 -10.18 -13.09
CA THR A 65 -5.79 -11.62 -13.31
C THR A 65 -4.46 -12.31 -13.02
N ALA A 66 -3.36 -11.77 -13.52
CA ALA A 66 -2.02 -12.26 -13.19
C ALA A 66 -1.77 -12.16 -11.68
N ALA A 67 -2.11 -11.03 -11.04
CA ALA A 67 -1.96 -10.88 -9.59
C ALA A 67 -2.74 -11.94 -8.79
N ARG A 68 -3.95 -12.33 -9.22
CA ARG A 68 -4.73 -13.42 -8.60
C ARG A 68 -4.06 -14.78 -8.77
N ILE A 69 -3.46 -15.06 -9.92
CA ILE A 69 -2.72 -16.31 -10.13
C ILE A 69 -1.55 -16.39 -9.15
N PHE A 70 -0.75 -15.33 -9.01
CA PHE A 70 0.33 -15.28 -8.04
C PHE A 70 -0.18 -15.40 -6.61
N LEU A 71 -1.29 -14.74 -6.26
CA LEU A 71 -1.91 -14.84 -4.94
C LEU A 71 -2.36 -16.27 -4.63
N SER A 72 -2.94 -16.99 -5.59
CA SER A 72 -3.40 -18.37 -5.40
C SER A 72 -2.26 -19.33 -5.08
N ALA A 73 -1.07 -19.08 -5.63
CA ALA A 73 0.13 -19.88 -5.41
C ALA A 73 0.83 -19.60 -4.07
N ILE A 74 0.36 -18.63 -3.28
CA ILE A 74 0.93 -18.32 -1.97
C ILE A 74 0.42 -19.35 -0.94
N ASP A 75 1.34 -19.99 -0.21
CA ASP A 75 1.09 -20.84 0.94
C ASP A 75 2.20 -20.69 1.99
N THR A 76 2.08 -21.37 3.12
CA THR A 76 3.07 -21.31 4.21
C THR A 76 4.37 -22.03 3.90
N ASP A 77 4.38 -22.93 2.92
CA ASP A 77 5.57 -23.67 2.50
C ASP A 77 6.42 -22.88 1.49
N LEU A 78 5.89 -21.75 1.02
CA LEU A 78 6.53 -20.88 0.03
C LEU A 78 7.88 -20.33 0.54
N ILE A 79 8.00 -20.07 1.85
CA ILE A 79 9.21 -19.58 2.50
C ILE A 79 9.73 -20.61 3.49
N PRO A 80 10.88 -21.27 3.20
CA PRO A 80 11.45 -22.29 4.08
C PRO A 80 11.92 -21.74 5.43
N VAL A 81 12.29 -20.44 5.49
CA VAL A 81 12.78 -19.79 6.71
C VAL A 81 11.58 -19.41 7.55
N GLN A 82 11.39 -20.15 8.66
CA GLN A 82 10.30 -19.88 9.60
C GLN A 82 10.56 -18.63 10.43
N GLY A 83 9.49 -18.04 10.96
CA GLY A 83 9.51 -16.81 11.75
C GLY A 83 8.74 -15.69 11.06
N THR A 84 8.80 -14.49 11.61
CA THR A 84 8.12 -13.29 11.07
C THR A 84 9.06 -12.11 11.13
N ALA A 85 9.50 -11.63 9.97
CA ALA A 85 10.43 -10.52 9.79
C ALA A 85 9.70 -9.31 9.18
N LEU A 86 8.91 -8.58 9.99
CA LEU A 86 8.11 -7.43 9.53
C LEU A 86 9.00 -6.32 8.92
N GLY A 87 10.18 -6.08 9.52
CA GLY A 87 11.11 -5.09 9.00
C GLY A 87 11.61 -5.43 7.60
N ASP A 88 11.91 -6.70 7.32
CA ASP A 88 12.34 -7.16 6.00
C ASP A 88 11.20 -7.07 4.98
N ALA A 89 9.98 -7.43 5.38
CA ALA A 89 8.78 -7.28 4.55
C ALA A 89 8.54 -5.84 4.10
N LEU A 90 8.66 -4.87 5.02
CA LEU A 90 8.53 -3.45 4.70
C LEU A 90 9.64 -2.97 3.76
N ARG A 91 10.90 -3.31 4.03
CA ARG A 91 12.04 -2.93 3.18
C ARG A 91 11.93 -3.51 1.77
N THR A 92 11.52 -4.78 1.65
CA THR A 92 11.29 -5.42 0.35
C THR A 92 10.13 -4.75 -0.40
N SER A 93 9.06 -4.41 0.31
CA SER A 93 7.93 -3.67 -0.26
C SER A 93 8.32 -2.27 -0.75
N ILE A 94 9.14 -1.54 0.03
CA ILE A 94 9.65 -0.22 -0.39
C ILE A 94 10.50 -0.34 -1.67
N LYS A 95 11.36 -1.35 -1.75
CA LYS A 95 12.20 -1.60 -2.93
C LYS A 95 11.41 -2.03 -4.17
N ALA A 96 10.23 -2.63 -3.98
CA ALA A 96 9.36 -3.06 -5.08
C ALA A 96 8.70 -1.88 -5.82
N PHE A 97 8.65 -0.69 -5.22
CA PHE A 97 8.21 0.52 -5.93
C PHE A 97 9.30 1.04 -6.86
N ARG A 98 8.90 1.51 -8.04
CA ARG A 98 9.81 2.23 -8.93
C ARG A 98 10.09 3.63 -8.37
N SER A 99 11.36 3.96 -8.13
CA SER A 99 11.77 5.22 -7.48
C SER A 99 11.47 6.48 -8.29
N GLU A 100 11.40 6.37 -9.61
CA GLU A 100 11.27 7.51 -10.53
C GLU A 100 9.85 8.04 -10.70
N GLU A 101 8.84 7.28 -10.27
CA GLU A 101 7.45 7.68 -10.46
C GLU A 101 6.91 8.46 -9.26
N LYS A 102 6.32 9.64 -9.55
CA LYS A 102 5.72 10.54 -8.54
C LYS A 102 4.35 10.09 -8.03
N LYS A 103 3.93 8.88 -8.35
CA LYS A 103 2.65 8.32 -7.89
C LYS A 103 2.57 8.19 -6.38
N SER A 104 1.36 8.21 -5.86
CA SER A 104 1.14 7.87 -4.44
C SER A 104 1.45 6.40 -4.22
N LYS A 105 2.17 6.08 -3.13
CA LYS A 105 2.64 4.73 -2.80
C LYS A 105 2.01 4.29 -1.49
N ALA A 106 1.43 3.10 -1.48
CA ALA A 106 0.82 2.50 -0.31
C ALA A 106 1.28 1.05 -0.13
N ILE A 107 1.60 0.66 1.11
CA ILE A 107 1.79 -0.73 1.50
C ILE A 107 0.58 -1.14 2.33
N ILE A 108 -0.02 -2.29 2.01
CA ILE A 108 -1.01 -2.96 2.84
C ILE A 108 -0.34 -4.18 3.46
N LEU A 109 -0.03 -4.11 4.74
CA LEU A 109 0.61 -5.16 5.51
C LEU A 109 -0.45 -6.01 6.21
N ILE A 110 -0.49 -7.31 5.91
CA ILE A 110 -1.47 -8.26 6.46
C ILE A 110 -0.73 -9.34 7.24
N THR A 111 -0.90 -9.37 8.56
CA THR A 111 -0.16 -10.22 9.49
C THR A 111 -0.88 -10.32 10.84
N ASP A 112 -0.46 -11.23 11.70
CA ASP A 112 -0.82 -11.23 13.14
C ASP A 112 0.09 -10.30 13.98
N GLY A 113 1.09 -9.68 13.37
CA GLY A 113 1.92 -8.65 14.00
C GLY A 113 3.04 -9.17 14.89
N GLU A 114 3.20 -10.48 15.07
CA GLU A 114 4.31 -11.05 15.85
C GLU A 114 5.64 -10.78 15.10
N ASP A 115 6.44 -9.80 15.57
CA ASP A 115 7.75 -9.48 14.99
C ASP A 115 8.88 -10.13 15.80
N GLN A 116 9.52 -11.12 15.21
CA GLN A 116 10.63 -11.83 15.86
C GLN A 116 11.97 -11.12 15.72
N THR A 117 12.06 -10.10 14.85
CA THR A 117 13.32 -9.39 14.57
C THR A 117 13.46 -8.08 15.32
N GLY A 118 12.36 -7.49 15.77
CA GLY A 118 12.32 -6.18 16.45
C GLY A 118 12.66 -4.99 15.53
N GLN A 119 12.70 -5.19 14.21
CA GLN A 119 13.10 -4.16 13.23
C GLN A 119 11.92 -3.45 12.55
N ALA A 120 10.69 -3.80 12.91
CA ALA A 120 9.49 -3.29 12.25
C ALA A 120 9.36 -1.76 12.29
N LEU A 121 9.61 -1.14 13.45
CA LEU A 121 9.49 0.31 13.63
C LEU A 121 10.60 1.09 12.91
N GLU A 122 11.81 0.52 12.81
CA GLU A 122 12.88 1.13 12.02
C GLU A 122 12.53 1.13 10.52
N ALA A 123 12.04 0.01 10.00
CA ALA A 123 11.59 -0.09 8.62
C ALA A 123 10.37 0.82 8.34
N ALA A 124 9.48 1.03 9.31
CA ALA A 124 8.38 2.00 9.20
C ALA A 124 8.90 3.44 9.04
N LYS A 125 9.96 3.82 9.75
CA LYS A 125 10.63 5.14 9.55
C LYS A 125 11.27 5.26 8.16
N GLU A 126 11.82 4.16 7.63
CA GLU A 126 12.33 4.12 6.25
C GLU A 126 11.19 4.33 5.23
N ALA A 127 10.02 3.70 5.44
CA ALA A 127 8.83 3.88 4.63
C ALA A 127 8.34 5.34 4.65
N GLU A 128 8.27 5.97 5.85
CA GLU A 128 7.92 7.38 6.01
C GLU A 128 8.85 8.28 5.21
N LYS A 129 10.18 8.10 5.34
CA LYS A 129 11.19 8.86 4.59
C LYS A 129 11.05 8.68 3.07
N ALA A 130 10.64 7.49 2.62
CA ALA A 130 10.37 7.20 1.22
C ALA A 130 9.01 7.75 0.73
N GLY A 131 8.22 8.37 1.60
CA GLY A 131 6.89 8.88 1.27
C GLY A 131 5.84 7.79 1.04
N VAL A 132 6.06 6.60 1.60
CA VAL A 132 5.19 5.43 1.49
C VAL A 132 4.31 5.35 2.73
N LYS A 133 2.99 5.28 2.56
CA LYS A 133 2.05 5.04 3.65
C LYS A 133 1.88 3.54 3.88
N VAL A 134 1.89 3.11 5.14
CA VAL A 134 1.67 1.71 5.51
C VAL A 134 0.32 1.59 6.21
N TYR A 135 -0.56 0.82 5.61
CA TYR A 135 -1.84 0.41 6.19
C TYR A 135 -1.68 -1.00 6.72
N THR A 136 -2.03 -1.22 7.98
CA THR A 136 -1.83 -2.51 8.63
C THR A 136 -3.16 -3.17 8.93
N ILE A 137 -3.27 -4.47 8.60
CA ILE A 137 -4.42 -5.31 8.89
C ILE A 137 -3.99 -6.42 9.83
N GLY A 138 -4.45 -6.35 11.07
CA GLY A 138 -4.20 -7.38 12.06
C GLY A 138 -5.17 -8.55 11.90
N ILE A 139 -4.65 -9.75 11.68
CA ILE A 139 -5.44 -10.99 11.57
C ILE A 139 -5.15 -11.88 12.76
N GLY A 140 -6.20 -12.24 13.53
CA GLY A 140 -6.10 -13.14 14.67
C GLY A 140 -6.83 -12.63 15.89
N ARG A 141 -6.79 -13.43 16.96
CA ARG A 141 -7.34 -13.10 18.27
C ARG A 141 -6.25 -12.72 19.25
N ASP A 142 -6.52 -11.78 20.10
CA ASP A 142 -5.67 -11.30 21.19
C ASP A 142 -5.54 -12.31 22.33
N ILE A 143 -6.56 -13.18 22.52
CA ILE A 143 -6.55 -14.24 23.54
C ILE A 143 -5.64 -15.41 23.21
N GLY A 144 -5.10 -15.45 21.98
CA GLY A 144 -4.27 -16.54 21.47
C GLY A 144 -5.07 -17.66 20.79
N ALA A 145 -4.41 -18.33 19.84
CA ALA A 145 -4.96 -19.47 19.11
C ALA A 145 -3.88 -20.57 18.98
N PRO A 146 -4.24 -21.86 19.11
CA PRO A 146 -3.29 -22.95 18.95
C PRO A 146 -2.93 -23.11 17.48
N LEU A 147 -1.64 -23.40 17.21
CA LEU A 147 -1.15 -23.70 15.87
C LEU A 147 -1.45 -25.15 15.49
N PRO A 148 -2.15 -25.39 14.37
CA PRO A 148 -2.36 -26.73 13.86
C PRO A 148 -1.02 -27.42 13.54
N ASN A 149 -0.94 -28.74 13.78
CA ASN A 149 0.21 -29.55 13.36
C ASN A 149 -0.05 -30.06 11.93
N PRO A 150 0.69 -29.63 10.92
CA PRO A 150 0.47 -30.05 9.52
C PRO A 150 0.72 -31.57 9.34
N ASN A 151 1.52 -32.18 10.22
CA ASN A 151 1.85 -33.61 10.17
C ASN A 151 0.88 -34.51 10.95
N GLN A 152 -0.09 -33.94 11.66
CA GLN A 152 -1.03 -34.69 12.51
C GLN A 152 -2.43 -34.08 12.46
N ALA A 153 -3.35 -34.72 11.75
CA ALA A 153 -4.73 -34.24 11.64
C ALA A 153 -5.37 -34.06 13.03
N GLY A 154 -5.89 -32.87 13.30
CA GLY A 154 -6.49 -32.50 14.59
C GLY A 154 -5.50 -32.29 15.73
N GLY A 155 -4.18 -32.41 15.51
CA GLY A 155 -3.14 -32.09 16.48
C GLY A 155 -2.72 -30.63 16.47
N PHE A 156 -2.01 -30.20 17.53
CA PHE A 156 -1.41 -28.89 17.65
C PHE A 156 0.11 -28.98 17.77
N LEU A 157 0.81 -27.97 17.28
CA LEU A 157 2.24 -27.85 17.47
C LEU A 157 2.55 -27.62 18.95
N LYS A 158 3.62 -28.31 19.42
CA LYS A 158 4.08 -28.25 20.80
C LYS A 158 5.52 -27.73 20.85
N ASN A 159 5.83 -27.01 21.90
CA ASN A 159 7.19 -26.60 22.22
C ASN A 159 8.02 -27.80 22.76
N LYS A 160 9.29 -27.55 23.08
CA LYS A 160 10.19 -28.60 23.63
C LYS A 160 9.72 -29.16 24.96
N ASP A 161 8.91 -28.43 25.70
CA ASP A 161 8.37 -28.81 27.01
C ASP A 161 7.03 -29.57 26.90
N GLY A 162 6.53 -29.77 25.66
CA GLY A 162 5.27 -30.47 25.36
C GLY A 162 4.03 -29.60 25.47
N GLU A 163 4.16 -28.28 25.68
CA GLU A 163 3.07 -27.33 25.74
C GLU A 163 2.64 -26.88 24.34
N VAL A 164 1.33 -26.65 24.14
CA VAL A 164 0.77 -26.20 22.88
C VAL A 164 1.25 -24.79 22.58
N ILE A 165 1.79 -24.58 21.38
CA ILE A 165 2.21 -23.24 20.91
C ILE A 165 0.96 -22.42 20.59
N LEU A 166 0.85 -21.27 21.21
CA LEU A 166 -0.21 -20.27 20.96
C LEU A 166 0.37 -19.07 20.21
N THR A 167 -0.32 -18.62 19.17
CA THR A 167 -0.05 -17.36 18.48
C THR A 167 -1.09 -16.31 18.84
N LYS A 168 -0.66 -15.07 19.00
CA LYS A 168 -1.53 -13.94 19.39
C LYS A 168 -1.41 -12.80 18.39
N LEU A 169 -2.48 -12.02 18.24
CA LEU A 169 -2.42 -10.77 17.51
C LEU A 169 -1.70 -9.69 18.32
N ASP A 170 -0.61 -9.13 17.79
CA ASP A 170 0.06 -7.94 18.34
C ASP A 170 -0.44 -6.66 17.62
N GLU A 171 -1.53 -6.13 18.13
CA GLU A 171 -2.11 -4.89 17.62
C GLU A 171 -1.21 -3.68 17.85
N THR A 172 -0.45 -3.67 18.95
CA THR A 172 0.37 -2.51 19.36
C THR A 172 1.45 -2.20 18.32
N THR A 173 2.19 -3.21 17.89
CA THR A 173 3.21 -3.06 16.85
C THR A 173 2.60 -2.60 15.54
N LEU A 174 1.46 -3.17 15.11
CA LEU A 174 0.78 -2.80 13.87
C LEU A 174 0.25 -1.37 13.89
N GLN A 175 -0.33 -0.94 15.01
CA GLN A 175 -0.77 0.46 15.19
C GLN A 175 0.40 1.44 15.12
N GLN A 176 1.54 1.12 15.74
CA GLN A 176 2.72 1.99 15.71
C GLN A 176 3.28 2.13 14.29
N ILE A 177 3.37 1.03 13.52
CA ILE A 177 3.82 1.06 12.11
C ILE A 177 2.93 1.97 11.27
N SER A 178 1.62 1.80 11.37
CA SER A 178 0.67 2.60 10.58
C SER A 178 0.69 4.08 10.97
N LEU A 179 0.70 4.40 12.26
CA LEU A 179 0.78 5.78 12.75
C LEU A 179 2.06 6.48 12.31
N GLN A 180 3.21 5.81 12.38
CA GLN A 180 4.51 6.35 11.97
C GLN A 180 4.52 6.81 10.51
N THR A 181 3.79 6.11 9.63
CA THR A 181 3.81 6.38 8.19
C THR A 181 2.61 7.22 7.71
N GLY A 182 1.72 7.62 8.63
CA GLY A 182 0.48 8.33 8.30
C GLY A 182 -0.54 7.47 7.57
N GLY A 183 -0.49 6.15 7.78
CA GLY A 183 -1.53 5.19 7.40
C GLY A 183 -2.52 4.93 8.53
N SER A 184 -3.11 3.74 8.55
CA SER A 184 -4.05 3.33 9.60
C SER A 184 -4.00 1.83 9.85
N TYR A 185 -4.41 1.44 11.04
CA TYR A 185 -4.58 0.07 11.46
C TYR A 185 -6.05 -0.33 11.41
N VAL A 186 -6.33 -1.55 10.94
CA VAL A 186 -7.65 -2.17 11.00
C VAL A 186 -7.51 -3.61 11.52
N ARG A 187 -8.33 -3.97 12.50
CA ARG A 187 -8.43 -5.36 12.94
C ARG A 187 -9.38 -6.11 12.01
N SER A 188 -8.92 -7.25 11.48
CA SER A 188 -9.78 -8.14 10.69
C SER A 188 -10.75 -8.86 11.61
N VAL A 189 -12.00 -8.44 11.57
CA VAL A 189 -13.13 -9.11 12.22
C VAL A 189 -13.92 -9.94 11.20
N THR A 190 -14.85 -10.76 11.66
CA THR A 190 -15.76 -11.54 10.80
C THR A 190 -16.66 -10.61 9.98
N GLY A 191 -16.17 -10.16 8.79
CA GLY A 191 -16.89 -9.25 7.88
C GLY A 191 -15.99 -8.80 6.72
N ASP A 192 -16.59 -8.26 5.63
CA ASP A 192 -15.86 -7.87 4.41
C ASP A 192 -15.41 -6.39 4.40
N ILE A 193 -15.43 -5.73 5.56
CA ILE A 193 -15.30 -4.29 5.66
C ILE A 193 -13.85 -3.80 5.60
N ASP A 194 -12.88 -4.63 6.03
CA ASP A 194 -11.54 -4.16 6.37
C ASP A 194 -10.73 -3.57 5.20
N LEU A 195 -10.55 -4.33 4.11
CA LEU A 195 -9.79 -3.86 2.94
C LEU A 195 -10.55 -2.82 2.13
N LYS A 196 -11.88 -2.97 2.06
CA LYS A 196 -12.75 -2.00 1.39
C LYS A 196 -12.68 -0.63 2.06
N THR A 197 -12.71 -0.59 3.39
CA THR A 197 -12.58 0.65 4.18
C THR A 197 -11.22 1.29 3.98
N ILE A 198 -10.13 0.51 4.01
CA ILE A 198 -8.77 1.04 3.76
C ILE A 198 -8.69 1.61 2.34
N TYR A 199 -9.15 0.89 1.34
CA TYR A 199 -9.01 1.31 -0.05
C TYR A 199 -9.93 2.50 -0.37
N LEU A 200 -11.23 2.39 -0.11
CA LEU A 200 -12.21 3.42 -0.49
C LEU A 200 -12.11 4.68 0.38
N ASP A 201 -12.01 4.52 1.71
CA ASP A 201 -12.11 5.65 2.62
C ASP A 201 -10.76 6.32 2.88
N GLN A 202 -9.66 5.60 2.75
CA GLN A 202 -8.36 6.11 3.16
C GLN A 202 -7.38 6.30 2.01
N ILE A 203 -7.27 5.35 1.09
CA ILE A 203 -6.36 5.48 -0.06
C ILE A 203 -6.95 6.45 -1.07
N ASN A 204 -8.19 6.26 -1.52
CA ASN A 204 -8.83 7.13 -2.51
C ASN A 204 -9.06 8.56 -2.02
N GLN A 205 -9.58 8.77 -0.80
CA GLN A 205 -9.79 10.12 -0.27
C GLN A 205 -8.49 10.92 -0.09
N ASN A 206 -7.38 10.25 0.25
CA ASN A 206 -6.08 10.91 0.34
C ASN A 206 -5.52 11.31 -1.03
N LEU A 207 -5.93 10.63 -2.12
CA LEU A 207 -5.58 10.98 -3.49
C LEU A 207 -6.36 12.20 -3.96
N GLU A 208 -7.69 12.23 -3.78
CA GLU A 208 -8.52 13.38 -4.14
C GLU A 208 -8.02 14.66 -3.46
N LYS A 209 -7.65 14.59 -2.18
CA LYS A 209 -7.05 15.74 -1.47
C LYS A 209 -5.71 16.19 -2.04
N LYS A 210 -4.91 15.29 -2.62
CA LYS A 210 -3.62 15.62 -3.24
C LYS A 210 -3.80 16.23 -4.62
N GLU A 211 -4.75 15.76 -5.42
CA GLU A 211 -5.13 16.33 -6.71
C GLU A 211 -5.66 17.75 -6.55
N PHE A 212 -6.60 18.01 -5.65
CA PHE A 212 -7.10 19.35 -5.35
C PHE A 212 -6.00 20.34 -4.92
N LYS A 213 -4.99 19.89 -4.19
CA LYS A 213 -3.83 20.72 -3.84
C LYS A 213 -2.90 20.96 -5.02
N SER A 214 -2.75 19.99 -5.91
CA SER A 214 -1.90 20.10 -7.12
C SER A 214 -2.54 21.00 -8.17
N GLU A 215 -3.85 20.89 -8.40
CA GLU A 215 -4.58 21.78 -9.33
C GLU A 215 -4.58 23.23 -8.85
N ARG A 216 -4.78 23.50 -7.55
CA ARG A 216 -4.63 24.85 -7.01
C ARG A 216 -3.24 25.46 -7.25
N ARG A 217 -2.17 24.66 -7.26
CA ARG A 217 -0.83 25.15 -7.60
C ARG A 217 -0.64 25.41 -9.09
N LYS A 218 -1.27 24.64 -9.98
CA LYS A 218 -1.19 24.85 -11.43
C LYS A 218 -1.89 26.13 -11.88
N ILE A 219 -3.04 26.47 -11.31
CA ILE A 219 -3.83 27.68 -11.68
C ILE A 219 -3.05 28.97 -11.40
N TRP A 220 -2.09 28.97 -10.48
CA TRP A 220 -1.31 30.17 -10.14
C TRP A 220 -0.10 30.43 -11.04
N GLN A 221 0.23 29.57 -11.99
CA GLN A 221 1.40 29.75 -12.86
C GLN A 221 1.09 30.28 -14.27
N GLU A 222 -0.16 30.40 -14.67
CA GLU A 222 -0.51 30.94 -15.98
C GLU A 222 -0.64 32.49 -15.96
N ARG A 223 0.50 33.17 -15.83
CA ARG A 223 0.55 34.66 -15.88
C ARG A 223 0.80 35.21 -17.27
N PHE A 224 0.63 34.46 -18.34
CA PHE A 224 0.86 34.93 -19.70
C PHE A 224 -0.08 36.10 -20.11
N GLN A 225 -1.24 36.21 -19.49
CA GLN A 225 -2.21 37.29 -19.71
C GLN A 225 -1.61 38.66 -19.42
N TRP A 226 -0.70 38.80 -18.49
CA TRP A 226 -0.02 40.08 -18.17
C TRP A 226 0.94 40.55 -19.26
N PHE A 227 1.41 39.65 -20.13
CA PHE A 227 2.28 39.96 -21.24
C PHE A 227 1.49 40.22 -22.53
N ILE A 228 0.29 39.64 -22.68
CA ILE A 228 -0.57 39.89 -23.85
C ILE A 228 -1.16 41.30 -23.84
N PHE A 229 -1.53 41.81 -22.68
CA PHE A 229 -2.14 43.15 -22.59
C PHE A 229 -1.22 44.27 -23.07
N PRO A 230 0.04 44.41 -22.65
CA PRO A 230 0.96 45.42 -23.19
C PRO A 230 1.30 45.17 -24.66
N ALA A 231 1.40 43.92 -25.12
CA ALA A 231 1.65 43.63 -26.54
C ALA A 231 0.49 44.10 -27.42
N LEU A 232 -0.75 43.95 -26.98
CA LEU A 232 -1.94 44.43 -27.70
C LEU A 232 -2.03 45.96 -27.72
N LEU A 233 -1.64 46.64 -26.64
CA LEU A 233 -1.54 48.08 -26.57
C LEU A 233 -0.48 48.64 -27.54
N PHE A 234 0.67 47.94 -27.65
CA PHE A 234 1.73 48.33 -28.60
C PHE A 234 1.26 48.20 -30.04
N LEU A 235 0.56 47.12 -30.40
CA LEU A 235 -0.01 46.91 -31.73
C LEU A 235 -1.06 47.96 -32.08
N LEU A 236 -1.91 48.34 -31.13
CA LEU A 236 -2.91 49.40 -31.32
C LEU A 236 -2.24 50.77 -31.50
N TYR A 237 -1.15 51.06 -30.79
CA TYR A 237 -0.38 52.28 -30.92
C TYR A 237 0.32 52.36 -32.28
N GLU A 238 0.95 51.28 -32.75
CA GLU A 238 1.59 51.18 -34.05
C GLU A 238 0.59 51.35 -35.20
N SER A 239 -0.59 50.77 -35.11
CA SER A 239 -1.69 50.93 -36.06
C SER A 239 -2.16 52.39 -36.21
N ARG A 240 -2.15 53.16 -35.10
CA ARG A 240 -2.48 54.60 -35.15
C ARG A 240 -1.35 55.46 -35.74
N LEU A 241 -0.09 55.09 -35.56
CA LEU A 241 1.06 55.77 -36.14
C LEU A 241 1.15 55.56 -37.66
N SER A 242 0.87 54.32 -38.12
CA SER A 242 0.89 53.93 -39.53
C SER A 242 -0.23 54.63 -40.38
N ALA A 243 -1.27 55.17 -39.73
CA ALA A 243 -2.37 55.87 -40.42
C ALA A 243 -2.01 57.33 -40.85
N LYS A 244 -0.87 57.85 -40.38
CA LYS A 244 -0.36 59.20 -40.89
C LYS A 244 0.62 58.96 -42.03
N LYS A 245 0.12 58.77 -43.26
CA LYS A 245 0.96 58.93 -44.47
C LYS A 245 1.38 60.39 -44.61
N PRO A 246 2.66 60.69 -44.86
CA PRO A 246 3.06 62.01 -45.27
C PRO A 246 2.54 62.27 -46.72
N GLU A 247 1.78 63.30 -46.90
CA GLU A 247 1.55 63.88 -48.24
C GLU A 247 2.89 64.38 -48.78
N LEU A 248 3.35 63.76 -49.86
CA LEU A 248 4.44 64.26 -50.68
C LEU A 248 3.84 65.26 -51.61
N ASP A 249 4.07 66.54 -51.29
CA ASP A 249 3.84 67.67 -52.25
C ASP A 249 4.80 67.50 -53.42
N SER A 250 4.20 67.60 -54.60
CA SER A 250 4.82 67.71 -55.91
C SER A 250 5.32 69.10 -56.20
#